data_eb3784d66c8d86589b22f99e3c730520
#
_entry.id   eb3784d66c8d86589b22f99e3c730520
#
_cell.length_a   1.000
_cell.length_b   1.000
_cell.length_c   1.000
_cell.angle_alpha   90.00
_cell.angle_beta   90.00
_cell.angle_gamma   90.00
#
_symmetry.space_group_name_H-M   'P 1'
#
loop_
_entity.id
_entity.type
_entity.pdbx_description
1 polymer ?
#
loop_
_entity_poly.entity_id
_entity_poly.type
_entity_poly.pdbx_seq_one_letter_code
_entity_poly.pdbx_strand_id
1 'polypeptide(L)'
;TYDRLRYLFPEKHVVEIQLSSFDILKALICARQEFHPKKIALCVRYMDDSAVSELEKLCQAEIAYYTVHDEASTLEAIHRARAGGADVFVGAGTMCGLCDKESLNRVHIHTKDIAIEQALKQAMDAARTINMERARSKMTSTILNTSADALIAVNGSGLIQALNNQAYRTFGLSSQADYTGRPVEEVCPALKWKHVVETGREREEVIQWKDRKLYTEYRPVLV
;
A
#
# COMPACT_ATOMS: atom_id res chain seq x y z
N THR A 1 -7.38 -5.64 -13.85
CA THR A 1 -7.16 -4.20 -13.72
C THR A 1 -6.52 -3.91 -12.38
N TYR A 2 -6.79 -2.79 -11.71
CA TYR A 2 -6.10 -2.38 -10.47
C TYR A 2 -6.12 -3.46 -9.37
N ASP A 3 -7.31 -3.99 -8.99
CA ASP A 3 -7.43 -5.01 -7.94
C ASP A 3 -6.69 -6.30 -8.31
N ARG A 4 -6.76 -6.70 -9.58
CA ARG A 4 -6.04 -7.87 -10.08
C ARG A 4 -4.52 -7.68 -10.01
N LEU A 5 -4.01 -6.50 -10.37
CA LEU A 5 -2.59 -6.20 -10.24
C LEU A 5 -2.14 -6.17 -8.78
N ARG A 6 -2.94 -5.58 -7.90
CA ARG A 6 -2.65 -5.54 -6.46
C ARG A 6 -2.67 -6.94 -5.83
N TYR A 7 -3.56 -7.80 -6.28
CA TYR A 7 -3.60 -9.19 -5.85
C TYR A 7 -2.40 -10.01 -6.36
N LEU A 8 -2.03 -9.85 -7.64
CA LEU A 8 -0.91 -10.57 -8.24
C LEU A 8 0.46 -10.08 -7.76
N PHE A 9 0.57 -8.83 -7.36
CA PHE A 9 1.82 -8.20 -6.95
C PHE A 9 1.66 -7.47 -5.62
N PRO A 10 1.39 -8.18 -4.50
CA PRO A 10 1.12 -7.57 -3.20
C PRO A 10 2.30 -6.76 -2.65
N GLU A 11 3.54 -7.10 -3.06
CA GLU A 11 4.76 -6.38 -2.67
C GLU A 11 5.03 -5.14 -3.54
N LYS A 12 4.26 -4.92 -4.62
CA LYS A 12 4.42 -3.75 -5.49
C LYS A 12 3.43 -2.65 -5.10
N HIS A 13 3.92 -1.42 -5.13
CA HIS A 13 3.07 -0.26 -4.97
C HIS A 13 2.33 0.01 -6.29
N VAL A 14 1.04 -0.32 -6.33
CA VAL A 14 0.18 -0.10 -7.49
C VAL A 14 -0.63 1.18 -7.25
N VAL A 15 -0.55 2.14 -8.16
CA VAL A 15 -1.30 3.40 -8.12
C VAL A 15 -2.43 3.33 -9.14
N GLU A 16 -3.64 3.67 -8.70
CA GLU A 16 -4.81 3.75 -9.57
C GLU A 16 -4.91 5.13 -10.21
N ILE A 17 -5.15 5.16 -11.52
CA ILE A 17 -5.54 6.39 -12.22
C ILE A 17 -7.03 6.61 -11.97
N GLN A 18 -7.36 7.57 -11.11
CA GLN A 18 -8.74 7.85 -10.75
C GLN A 18 -9.45 8.68 -11.81
N LEU A 19 -10.68 8.29 -12.13
CA LEU A 19 -11.58 9.11 -12.94
C LEU A 19 -12.04 10.31 -12.12
N SER A 20 -11.93 11.50 -12.67
CA SER A 20 -12.47 12.69 -12.03
C SER A 20 -13.99 12.82 -12.28
N SER A 21 -14.71 13.44 -11.34
CA SER A 21 -16.14 13.76 -11.53
C SER A 21 -16.39 14.58 -12.79
N PHE A 22 -15.42 15.42 -13.19
CA PHE A 22 -15.50 16.20 -14.41
C PHE A 22 -15.40 15.35 -15.69
N ASP A 23 -14.57 14.29 -15.68
CA ASP A 23 -14.46 13.37 -16.82
C ASP A 23 -15.75 12.59 -17.02
N ILE A 24 -16.37 12.16 -15.90
CA ILE A 24 -17.68 11.50 -15.88
C ILE A 24 -18.75 12.45 -16.42
N LEU A 25 -18.85 13.68 -15.90
CA LEU A 25 -19.80 14.68 -16.35
C LEU A 25 -19.68 14.95 -17.86
N LYS A 26 -18.44 15.11 -18.36
CA LYS A 26 -18.19 15.34 -19.78
C LYS A 26 -18.69 14.17 -20.64
N ALA A 27 -18.44 12.93 -20.22
CA ALA A 27 -18.90 11.74 -20.92
C ALA A 27 -20.43 11.64 -20.93
N LEU A 28 -21.09 11.97 -19.82
CA LEU A 28 -22.55 12.02 -19.73
C LEU A 28 -23.16 13.09 -20.65
N ILE A 29 -22.54 14.29 -20.73
CA ILE A 29 -22.96 15.35 -21.65
C ILE A 29 -22.80 14.88 -23.10
N CYS A 30 -21.68 14.23 -23.47
CA CYS A 30 -21.50 13.64 -24.79
C CYS A 30 -22.59 12.60 -25.09
N ALA A 31 -22.87 11.69 -24.14
CA ALA A 31 -23.93 10.70 -24.30
C ALA A 31 -25.29 11.36 -24.56
N ARG A 32 -25.59 12.44 -23.83
CA ARG A 32 -26.83 13.20 -24.01
C ARG A 32 -26.91 13.86 -25.39
N GLN A 33 -25.82 14.44 -25.87
CA GLN A 33 -25.77 15.16 -27.18
C GLN A 33 -25.83 14.21 -28.36
N GLU A 34 -25.19 13.03 -28.26
CA GLU A 34 -25.06 12.10 -29.37
C GLU A 34 -26.27 11.18 -29.52
N PHE A 35 -26.78 10.64 -28.40
CA PHE A 35 -27.81 9.60 -28.42
C PHE A 35 -29.19 10.09 -27.95
N HIS A 36 -29.31 11.24 -27.29
CA HIS A 36 -30.56 11.75 -26.70
C HIS A 36 -31.29 10.72 -25.83
N PRO A 37 -30.59 9.99 -24.92
CA PRO A 37 -31.14 8.87 -24.21
C PRO A 37 -32.17 9.30 -23.17
N LYS A 38 -33.14 8.43 -22.92
CA LYS A 38 -34.04 8.54 -21.75
C LYS A 38 -33.35 8.01 -20.51
N LYS A 39 -32.57 6.94 -20.65
CA LYS A 39 -31.87 6.27 -19.57
C LYS A 39 -30.43 5.95 -19.91
N ILE A 40 -29.51 6.39 -19.05
CA ILE A 40 -28.06 6.18 -19.17
C ILE A 40 -27.63 5.14 -18.13
N ALA A 41 -26.86 4.12 -18.53
CA ALA A 41 -26.16 3.23 -17.64
C ALA A 41 -24.74 3.76 -17.38
N LEU A 42 -24.47 4.23 -16.17
CA LEU A 42 -23.14 4.68 -15.75
C LEU A 42 -22.41 3.56 -15.02
N CYS A 43 -21.35 3.01 -15.63
CA CYS A 43 -20.54 1.91 -15.10
C CYS A 43 -19.18 2.44 -14.66
N VAL A 44 -19.00 2.72 -13.38
CA VAL A 44 -17.74 3.21 -12.78
C VAL A 44 -17.48 2.50 -11.45
N ARG A 45 -16.25 2.59 -10.95
CA ARG A 45 -15.84 1.91 -9.72
C ARG A 45 -16.50 2.49 -8.46
N TYR A 46 -16.59 3.79 -8.40
CA TYR A 46 -17.16 4.52 -7.26
C TYR A 46 -17.82 5.82 -7.71
N MET A 47 -18.96 6.10 -7.15
CA MET A 47 -19.64 7.39 -7.24
C MET A 47 -20.51 7.56 -5.97
N ASP A 48 -20.65 8.80 -5.52
CA ASP A 48 -21.57 9.15 -4.43
C ASP A 48 -23.00 9.20 -4.98
N ASP A 49 -23.92 8.55 -4.29
CA ASP A 49 -25.34 8.52 -4.67
C ASP A 49 -25.96 9.93 -4.74
N SER A 50 -25.50 10.87 -3.91
CA SER A 50 -25.93 12.27 -3.98
C SER A 50 -25.57 12.94 -5.29
N ALA A 51 -24.39 12.61 -5.86
CA ALA A 51 -23.90 13.13 -7.11
C ALA A 51 -24.72 12.64 -8.31
N VAL A 52 -25.27 11.42 -8.26
CA VAL A 52 -26.10 10.85 -9.34
C VAL A 52 -27.35 11.71 -9.56
N SER A 53 -28.06 12.10 -8.51
CA SER A 53 -29.25 12.95 -8.61
C SER A 53 -28.98 14.33 -9.20
N GLU A 54 -27.82 14.90 -8.95
CA GLU A 54 -27.39 16.18 -9.56
C GLU A 54 -27.07 16.01 -11.05
N LEU A 55 -26.39 14.91 -11.40
CA LEU A 55 -26.06 14.57 -12.77
C LEU A 55 -27.32 14.31 -13.63
N GLU A 56 -28.34 13.65 -13.08
CA GLU A 56 -29.62 13.43 -13.74
C GLU A 56 -30.30 14.75 -14.14
N LYS A 57 -30.30 15.72 -13.22
CA LYS A 57 -30.85 17.05 -13.49
C LYS A 57 -30.08 17.78 -14.60
N LEU A 58 -28.74 17.67 -14.60
CA LEU A 58 -27.90 18.30 -15.60
C LEU A 58 -28.03 17.62 -16.97
N CYS A 59 -28.10 16.30 -17.00
CA CYS A 59 -28.20 15.54 -18.25
C CYS A 59 -29.63 15.40 -18.78
N GLN A 60 -30.64 15.77 -18.00
CA GLN A 60 -32.07 15.58 -18.32
C GLN A 60 -32.37 14.15 -18.77
N ALA A 61 -31.78 13.16 -18.11
CA ALA A 61 -31.92 11.74 -18.36
C ALA A 61 -31.83 10.97 -17.04
N GLU A 62 -32.52 9.84 -16.92
CA GLU A 62 -32.35 8.92 -15.82
C GLU A 62 -30.97 8.30 -15.87
N ILE A 63 -30.25 8.27 -14.72
CA ILE A 63 -28.92 7.66 -14.63
C ILE A 63 -28.98 6.46 -13.70
N ALA A 64 -28.90 5.26 -14.28
CA ALA A 64 -28.73 4.03 -13.53
C ALA A 64 -27.23 3.79 -13.27
N TYR A 65 -26.82 3.87 -12.01
CA TYR A 65 -25.43 3.68 -11.60
C TYR A 65 -25.13 2.21 -11.27
N TYR A 66 -23.99 1.72 -11.75
CA TYR A 66 -23.49 0.37 -11.52
C TYR A 66 -22.04 0.42 -11.08
N THR A 67 -21.76 -0.11 -9.89
CA THR A 67 -20.40 -0.30 -9.40
C THR A 67 -19.75 -1.49 -10.10
N VAL A 68 -18.57 -1.27 -10.72
CA VAL A 68 -17.85 -2.29 -11.48
C VAL A 68 -16.39 -2.34 -11.04
N HIS A 69 -15.85 -3.53 -10.82
CA HIS A 69 -14.49 -3.74 -10.35
C HIS A 69 -13.62 -4.52 -11.35
N ASP A 70 -14.23 -5.40 -12.12
CA ASP A 70 -13.57 -6.29 -13.07
C ASP A 70 -14.44 -6.53 -14.33
N GLU A 71 -13.98 -7.39 -15.23
CA GLU A 71 -14.69 -7.69 -16.46
C GLU A 71 -16.02 -8.42 -16.19
N ALA A 72 -16.04 -9.32 -15.20
CA ALA A 72 -17.24 -10.10 -14.86
C ALA A 72 -18.35 -9.22 -14.29
N SER A 73 -18.04 -8.36 -13.30
CA SER A 73 -18.98 -7.41 -12.74
C SER A 73 -19.43 -6.36 -13.75
N THR A 74 -18.56 -6.00 -14.71
CA THR A 74 -18.91 -5.08 -15.79
C THR A 74 -19.91 -5.72 -16.76
N LEU A 75 -19.71 -6.99 -17.12
CA LEU A 75 -20.62 -7.73 -17.98
C LEU A 75 -22.01 -7.89 -17.33
N GLU A 76 -22.03 -8.26 -16.04
CA GLU A 76 -23.27 -8.35 -15.27
C GLU A 76 -24.00 -7.00 -15.22
N ALA A 77 -23.28 -5.90 -14.99
CA ALA A 77 -23.83 -4.56 -14.98
C ALA A 77 -24.45 -4.19 -16.33
N ILE A 78 -23.80 -4.53 -17.47
CA ILE A 78 -24.32 -4.30 -18.80
C ILE A 78 -25.65 -5.06 -19.02
N HIS A 79 -25.69 -6.35 -18.65
CA HIS A 79 -26.90 -7.17 -18.81
C HIS A 79 -28.04 -6.63 -17.95
N ARG A 80 -27.78 -6.25 -16.69
CA ARG A 80 -28.80 -5.65 -15.80
C ARG A 80 -29.28 -4.30 -16.32
N ALA A 81 -28.39 -3.46 -16.79
CA ALA A 81 -28.74 -2.16 -17.34
C ALA A 81 -29.57 -2.27 -18.61
N ARG A 82 -29.22 -3.19 -19.50
CA ARG A 82 -29.99 -3.53 -20.71
C ARG A 82 -31.39 -4.02 -20.39
N ALA A 83 -31.52 -4.96 -19.43
CA ALA A 83 -32.82 -5.42 -18.96
C ALA A 83 -33.64 -4.30 -18.31
N GLY A 84 -32.98 -3.32 -17.67
CA GLY A 84 -33.57 -2.10 -17.10
C GLY A 84 -33.89 -1.01 -18.12
N GLY A 85 -33.70 -1.24 -19.42
CA GLY A 85 -34.04 -0.31 -20.50
C GLY A 85 -33.04 0.84 -20.70
N ALA A 86 -31.76 0.64 -20.41
CA ALA A 86 -30.73 1.63 -20.68
C ALA A 86 -30.52 1.79 -22.21
N ASP A 87 -30.50 3.04 -22.66
CA ASP A 87 -30.35 3.40 -24.07
C ASP A 87 -28.86 3.53 -24.49
N VAL A 88 -28.02 3.97 -23.52
CA VAL A 88 -26.60 4.20 -23.72
C VAL A 88 -25.80 3.85 -22.49
N PHE A 89 -24.60 3.34 -22.67
CA PHE A 89 -23.67 2.93 -21.63
C PHE A 89 -22.49 3.89 -21.55
N VAL A 90 -22.17 4.36 -20.34
CA VAL A 90 -21.06 5.30 -20.08
C VAL A 90 -20.09 4.66 -19.10
N GLY A 91 -18.82 4.56 -19.46
CA GLY A 91 -17.81 3.95 -18.60
C GLY A 91 -16.42 3.91 -19.20
N ALA A 92 -15.51 3.16 -18.56
CA ALA A 92 -14.13 3.01 -18.98
C ALA A 92 -13.93 1.97 -20.10
N GLY A 93 -12.69 1.78 -20.55
CA GLY A 93 -12.35 0.96 -21.71
C GLY A 93 -12.88 -0.48 -21.68
N THR A 94 -12.86 -1.16 -20.51
CA THR A 94 -13.40 -2.53 -20.37
C THR A 94 -14.89 -2.58 -20.71
N MET A 95 -15.67 -1.63 -20.19
CA MET A 95 -17.10 -1.52 -20.48
C MET A 95 -17.33 -1.25 -21.97
N CYS A 96 -16.56 -0.31 -22.56
CA CYS A 96 -16.68 -0.01 -24.00
C CYS A 96 -16.39 -1.23 -24.87
N GLY A 97 -15.33 -1.99 -24.56
CA GLY A 97 -15.00 -3.21 -25.32
C GLY A 97 -16.06 -4.31 -25.24
N LEU A 98 -16.78 -4.42 -24.09
CA LEU A 98 -17.90 -5.34 -23.93
C LEU A 98 -19.14 -4.86 -24.71
N CYS A 99 -19.46 -3.55 -24.63
CA CYS A 99 -20.56 -2.96 -25.39
C CYS A 99 -20.36 -3.09 -26.91
N ASP A 100 -19.14 -2.95 -27.40
CA ASP A 100 -18.80 -3.12 -28.82
C ASP A 100 -19.11 -4.55 -29.30
N LYS A 101 -18.83 -5.57 -28.49
CA LYS A 101 -19.14 -6.97 -28.80
C LYS A 101 -20.65 -7.23 -28.93
N GLU A 102 -21.46 -6.50 -28.20
CA GLU A 102 -22.92 -6.60 -28.19
C GLU A 102 -23.61 -5.54 -29.06
N SER A 103 -22.88 -4.71 -29.80
CA SER A 103 -23.37 -3.62 -30.63
C SER A 103 -24.27 -2.63 -29.88
N LEU A 104 -23.89 -2.30 -28.63
CA LEU A 104 -24.62 -1.37 -27.76
C LEU A 104 -24.06 0.04 -27.92
N ASN A 105 -24.93 1.05 -27.82
CA ASN A 105 -24.51 2.45 -27.78
C ASN A 105 -23.66 2.70 -26.53
N ARG A 106 -22.48 3.31 -26.71
CA ARG A 106 -21.58 3.54 -25.58
C ARG A 106 -20.81 4.83 -25.72
N VAL A 107 -20.44 5.44 -24.59
CA VAL A 107 -19.53 6.57 -24.50
C VAL A 107 -18.38 6.23 -23.56
N HIS A 108 -17.18 6.45 -24.02
CA HIS A 108 -15.96 6.22 -23.26
C HIS A 108 -15.65 7.42 -22.34
N ILE A 109 -15.42 7.14 -21.05
CA ILE A 109 -14.91 8.16 -20.13
C ILE A 109 -13.41 8.29 -20.37
N HIS A 110 -13.00 9.36 -21.03
CA HIS A 110 -11.58 9.65 -21.27
C HIS A 110 -10.94 10.28 -20.04
N THR A 111 -9.92 9.63 -19.51
CA THR A 111 -9.09 10.18 -18.43
C THR A 111 -8.20 11.28 -18.98
N LYS A 112 -8.17 12.44 -18.34
CA LYS A 112 -7.29 13.54 -18.74
C LYS A 112 -5.83 13.26 -18.40
N ASP A 113 -4.91 13.85 -19.15
CA ASP A 113 -3.47 13.78 -18.92
C ASP A 113 -3.09 14.18 -17.48
N ILE A 114 -3.81 15.14 -16.89
CA ILE A 114 -3.61 15.59 -15.51
C ILE A 114 -3.79 14.45 -14.50
N ALA A 115 -4.79 13.58 -14.66
CA ALA A 115 -5.00 12.44 -13.77
C ALA A 115 -3.87 11.39 -13.90
N ILE A 116 -3.36 11.22 -15.12
CA ILE A 116 -2.21 10.36 -15.40
C ILE A 116 -0.95 10.95 -14.77
N GLU A 117 -0.71 12.25 -14.93
CA GLU A 117 0.42 12.93 -14.30
C GLU A 117 0.37 12.85 -12.76
N GLN A 118 -0.81 13.04 -12.17
CA GLN A 118 -0.98 12.91 -10.72
C GLN A 118 -0.70 11.49 -10.22
N ALA A 119 -1.22 10.47 -10.91
CA ALA A 119 -0.95 9.07 -10.56
C ALA A 119 0.54 8.73 -10.70
N LEU A 120 1.19 9.22 -11.76
CA LEU A 120 2.62 9.04 -11.97
C LEU A 120 3.44 9.72 -10.86
N LYS A 121 3.09 10.94 -10.49
CA LYS A 121 3.74 11.66 -9.39
C LYS A 121 3.60 10.90 -8.07
N GLN A 122 2.40 10.43 -7.73
CA GLN A 122 2.17 9.61 -6.54
C GLN A 122 3.03 8.32 -6.55
N ALA A 123 3.11 7.64 -7.69
CA ALA A 123 3.95 6.45 -7.82
C ALA A 123 5.45 6.77 -7.63
N MET A 124 5.91 7.89 -8.18
CA MET A 124 7.30 8.35 -8.01
C MET A 124 7.61 8.72 -6.57
N ASP A 125 6.72 9.42 -5.88
CA ASP A 125 6.90 9.84 -4.49
C ASP A 125 6.91 8.61 -3.57
N ALA A 126 6.01 7.66 -3.78
CA ALA A 126 6.02 6.39 -3.06
C ALA A 126 7.32 5.60 -3.28
N ALA A 127 7.79 5.50 -4.53
CA ALA A 127 9.04 4.83 -4.85
C ALA A 127 10.26 5.52 -4.18
N ARG A 128 10.28 6.86 -4.15
CA ARG A 128 11.33 7.63 -3.46
C ARG A 128 11.33 7.33 -1.95
N THR A 129 10.16 7.36 -1.32
CA THR A 129 10.03 7.07 0.12
C THR A 129 10.55 5.67 0.45
N ILE A 130 10.11 4.65 -0.30
CA ILE A 130 10.57 3.26 -0.12
C ILE A 130 12.09 3.16 -0.30
N ASN A 131 12.64 3.80 -1.33
CA ASN A 131 14.09 3.77 -1.59
C ASN A 131 14.88 4.48 -0.49
N MET A 132 14.38 5.61 0.03
CA MET A 132 15.01 6.33 1.14
C MET A 132 14.99 5.50 2.43
N GLU A 133 13.88 4.85 2.75
CA GLU A 133 13.79 3.95 3.92
C GLU A 133 14.75 2.76 3.80
N ARG A 134 14.81 2.13 2.62
CA ARG A 134 15.76 1.04 2.34
C ARG A 134 17.22 1.50 2.45
N ALA A 135 17.54 2.66 1.91
CA ALA A 135 18.88 3.24 2.00
C ALA A 135 19.26 3.53 3.45
N ARG A 136 18.34 4.14 4.24
CA ARG A 136 18.53 4.42 5.67
C ARG A 136 18.74 3.13 6.47
N SER A 137 17.88 2.12 6.26
CA SER A 137 18.01 0.82 6.93
C SER A 137 19.34 0.15 6.60
N LYS A 138 19.73 0.14 5.32
CA LYS A 138 21.02 -0.43 4.87
C LYS A 138 22.20 0.32 5.47
N MET A 139 22.15 1.65 5.52
CA MET A 139 23.19 2.48 6.13
C MET A 139 23.32 2.19 7.63
N THR A 140 22.20 2.15 8.37
CA THR A 140 22.19 1.81 9.80
C THR A 140 22.78 0.42 10.04
N SER A 141 22.36 -0.59 9.26
CA SER A 141 22.90 -1.94 9.34
C SER A 141 24.40 -1.97 9.04
N THR A 142 24.87 -1.21 8.04
CA THR A 142 26.29 -1.14 7.72
C THR A 142 27.09 -0.53 8.88
N ILE A 143 26.62 0.59 9.45
CA ILE A 143 27.28 1.25 10.60
C ILE A 143 27.37 0.29 11.78
N LEU A 144 26.27 -0.38 12.14
CA LEU A 144 26.27 -1.36 13.23
C LEU A 144 27.25 -2.50 12.98
N ASN A 145 27.33 -3.00 11.73
CA ASN A 145 28.18 -4.13 11.37
C ASN A 145 29.66 -3.77 11.20
N THR A 146 30.00 -2.49 11.08
CA THR A 146 31.40 -2.02 11.08
C THR A 146 31.97 -1.82 12.49
N SER A 147 31.12 -1.83 13.52
CA SER A 147 31.59 -1.76 14.91
C SER A 147 32.43 -2.98 15.27
N ALA A 148 33.55 -2.72 15.97
CA ALA A 148 34.37 -3.79 16.59
C ALA A 148 33.70 -4.42 17.82
N ASP A 149 32.74 -3.72 18.42
CA ASP A 149 32.03 -4.16 19.60
C ASP A 149 30.79 -4.97 19.23
N ALA A 150 30.45 -5.93 20.08
CA ALA A 150 29.19 -6.68 20.01
C ALA A 150 28.03 -5.78 20.44
N LEU A 151 27.14 -5.45 19.52
CA LEU A 151 25.98 -4.60 19.78
C LEU A 151 24.70 -5.44 19.76
N ILE A 152 23.92 -5.31 20.82
CA ILE A 152 22.58 -5.91 20.96
C ILE A 152 21.60 -4.81 21.38
N ALA A 153 20.59 -4.57 20.58
CA ALA A 153 19.48 -3.70 20.95
C ALA A 153 18.29 -4.55 21.42
N VAL A 154 17.69 -4.16 22.54
CA VAL A 154 16.50 -4.80 23.11
C VAL A 154 15.41 -3.77 23.37
N ASN A 155 14.16 -4.19 23.31
CA ASN A 155 13.04 -3.36 23.75
C ASN A 155 12.85 -3.43 25.28
N GLY A 156 11.87 -2.66 25.80
CA GLY A 156 11.55 -2.64 27.24
C GLY A 156 11.11 -3.98 27.85
N SER A 157 10.78 -4.97 27.02
CA SER A 157 10.45 -6.35 27.44
C SER A 157 11.64 -7.30 27.34
N GLY A 158 12.84 -6.82 26.94
CA GLY A 158 14.03 -7.64 26.77
C GLY A 158 14.07 -8.46 25.48
N LEU A 159 13.16 -8.18 24.54
CA LEU A 159 13.17 -8.84 23.25
C LEU A 159 14.17 -8.14 22.30
N ILE A 160 14.98 -8.94 21.65
CA ILE A 160 16.02 -8.49 20.72
C ILE A 160 15.37 -7.77 19.54
N GLN A 161 15.81 -6.54 19.26
CA GLN A 161 15.41 -5.73 18.12
C GLN A 161 16.48 -5.75 17.01
N ALA A 162 17.75 -5.82 17.39
CA ALA A 162 18.85 -5.88 16.45
C ALA A 162 20.09 -6.50 17.09
N LEU A 163 20.89 -7.18 16.25
CA LEU A 163 22.24 -7.65 16.57
C LEU A 163 23.17 -7.30 15.41
N ASN A 164 24.40 -6.91 15.73
CA ASN A 164 25.42 -6.75 14.69
C ASN A 164 26.23 -8.04 14.48
N ASN A 165 27.02 -8.09 13.42
CA ASN A 165 27.86 -9.23 13.09
C ASN A 165 28.85 -9.61 14.21
N GLN A 166 29.30 -8.61 14.97
CA GLN A 166 30.22 -8.89 16.09
C GLN A 166 29.49 -9.57 17.28
N ALA A 167 28.23 -9.26 17.52
CA ALA A 167 27.41 -9.96 18.51
C ALA A 167 27.25 -11.45 18.14
N TYR A 168 26.97 -11.75 16.86
CA TYR A 168 26.92 -13.15 16.38
C TYR A 168 28.23 -13.91 16.67
N ARG A 169 29.37 -13.27 16.42
CA ARG A 169 30.69 -13.87 16.66
C ARG A 169 31.01 -14.03 18.16
N THR A 170 30.73 -12.97 18.94
CA THR A 170 31.05 -12.94 20.38
C THR A 170 30.25 -13.98 21.16
N PHE A 171 28.97 -14.11 20.84
CA PHE A 171 28.08 -15.04 21.54
C PHE A 171 27.99 -16.43 20.88
N GLY A 172 28.68 -16.63 19.75
CA GLY A 172 28.70 -17.91 19.03
C GLY A 172 27.34 -18.28 18.43
N LEU A 173 26.62 -17.29 17.92
CA LEU A 173 25.29 -17.45 17.33
C LEU A 173 25.37 -17.88 15.87
N SER A 174 24.38 -18.62 15.40
CA SER A 174 24.28 -18.97 13.99
C SER A 174 23.87 -17.76 13.16
N SER A 175 24.66 -17.40 12.16
CA SER A 175 24.35 -16.30 11.23
C SER A 175 23.15 -16.59 10.31
N GLN A 176 22.69 -17.84 10.26
CA GLN A 176 21.50 -18.24 9.49
C GLN A 176 20.20 -18.15 10.29
N ALA A 177 20.29 -17.96 11.63
CA ALA A 177 19.12 -17.87 12.49
C ALA A 177 18.75 -16.41 12.76
N ASP A 178 17.46 -16.10 12.69
CA ASP A 178 16.93 -14.82 13.11
C ASP A 178 16.67 -14.86 14.63
N TYR A 179 17.29 -13.96 15.36
CA TYR A 179 17.12 -13.78 16.80
C TYR A 179 16.21 -12.60 17.13
N THR A 180 15.73 -11.83 16.14
CA THR A 180 14.82 -10.73 16.36
C THR A 180 13.52 -11.21 17.01
N GLY A 181 13.05 -10.50 18.03
CA GLY A 181 11.86 -10.87 18.80
C GLY A 181 12.06 -11.97 19.83
N ARG A 182 13.26 -12.55 19.96
CA ARG A 182 13.57 -13.52 21.02
C ARG A 182 14.07 -12.83 22.28
N PRO A 183 13.89 -13.43 23.46
CA PRO A 183 14.46 -12.92 24.68
C PRO A 183 16.00 -12.85 24.61
N VAL A 184 16.58 -11.76 25.08
CA VAL A 184 18.04 -11.59 25.06
C VAL A 184 18.76 -12.59 25.96
N GLU A 185 18.09 -13.12 26.95
CA GLU A 185 18.56 -14.19 27.84
C GLU A 185 18.87 -15.49 27.08
N GLU A 186 18.25 -15.75 25.95
CA GLU A 186 18.59 -16.90 25.08
C GLU A 186 19.98 -16.74 24.46
N VAL A 187 20.42 -15.50 24.22
CA VAL A 187 21.73 -15.17 23.66
C VAL A 187 22.78 -15.15 24.78
N CYS A 188 22.51 -14.43 25.85
CA CYS A 188 23.40 -14.33 27.01
C CYS A 188 22.60 -14.09 28.31
N PRO A 189 22.37 -15.13 29.13
CA PRO A 189 21.65 -15.00 30.39
C PRO A 189 22.35 -14.11 31.44
N ALA A 190 23.64 -13.81 31.24
CA ALA A 190 24.42 -12.97 32.16
C ALA A 190 24.17 -11.47 31.96
N LEU A 191 23.45 -11.04 30.89
CA LEU A 191 23.14 -9.65 30.63
C LEU A 191 22.08 -9.10 31.60
N LYS A 192 22.41 -8.02 32.30
CA LYS A 192 21.54 -7.39 33.32
C LYS A 192 20.82 -6.14 32.78
N TRP A 193 20.17 -6.27 31.65
CA TRP A 193 19.47 -5.20 30.94
C TRP A 193 18.29 -4.59 31.71
N LYS A 194 17.59 -5.39 32.56
CA LYS A 194 16.38 -4.95 33.28
C LYS A 194 16.60 -3.72 34.13
N HIS A 195 17.74 -3.63 34.80
CA HIS A 195 18.08 -2.48 35.65
C HIS A 195 18.11 -1.17 34.87
N VAL A 196 18.59 -1.17 33.63
CA VAL A 196 18.67 0.03 32.79
C VAL A 196 17.28 0.43 32.28
N VAL A 197 16.42 -0.54 31.97
CA VAL A 197 15.02 -0.27 31.58
C VAL A 197 14.25 0.33 32.77
N GLU A 198 14.43 -0.20 33.98
CA GLU A 198 13.75 0.28 35.18
C GLU A 198 14.22 1.65 35.64
N THR A 199 15.51 1.92 35.55
CA THR A 199 16.11 3.16 36.09
C THR A 199 16.33 4.25 35.08
N GLY A 200 16.35 3.93 33.77
CA GLY A 200 16.72 4.84 32.69
C GLY A 200 18.17 5.33 32.76
N ARG A 201 19.04 4.66 33.53
CA ARG A 201 20.45 5.06 33.72
C ARG A 201 21.40 4.10 33.04
N GLU A 202 22.45 4.64 32.47
CA GLU A 202 23.56 3.86 31.92
C GLU A 202 24.23 3.02 33.02
N ARG A 203 24.72 1.85 32.61
CA ARG A 203 25.42 0.93 33.48
C ARG A 203 26.58 0.28 32.74
N GLU A 204 27.66 0.10 33.45
CA GLU A 204 28.82 -0.65 32.97
C GLU A 204 29.12 -1.77 33.96
N GLU A 205 29.48 -2.93 33.46
CA GLU A 205 29.90 -4.05 34.30
C GLU A 205 30.74 -5.04 33.50
N VAL A 206 31.46 -5.89 34.22
CA VAL A 206 32.15 -7.04 33.64
C VAL A 206 31.34 -8.28 33.94
N ILE A 207 30.90 -8.96 32.89
CA ILE A 207 30.19 -10.25 33.03
C ILE A 207 31.08 -11.40 32.65
N GLN A 208 30.83 -12.57 33.28
CA GLN A 208 31.46 -13.81 32.88
C GLN A 208 30.58 -14.51 31.84
N TRP A 209 31.14 -14.72 30.63
CA TRP A 209 30.47 -15.46 29.56
C TRP A 209 31.36 -16.62 29.11
N LYS A 210 30.93 -17.85 29.41
CA LYS A 210 31.77 -19.04 29.20
C LYS A 210 33.13 -18.82 29.85
N ASP A 211 34.21 -19.02 29.14
CA ASP A 211 35.59 -18.88 29.62
C ASP A 211 36.16 -17.45 29.44
N ARG A 212 35.33 -16.49 29.14
CA ARG A 212 35.74 -15.09 28.85
C ARG A 212 35.07 -14.10 29.78
N LYS A 213 35.80 -13.04 30.13
CA LYS A 213 35.24 -11.84 30.76
C LYS A 213 34.91 -10.86 29.66
N LEU A 214 33.65 -10.39 29.63
CA LEU A 214 33.20 -9.37 28.71
C LEU A 214 32.91 -8.09 29.49
N TYR A 215 33.50 -7.00 29.07
CA TYR A 215 33.10 -5.67 29.50
C TYR A 215 31.82 -5.31 28.76
N THR A 216 30.77 -4.95 29.49
CA THR A 216 29.45 -4.66 28.95
C THR A 216 29.00 -3.26 29.38
N GLU A 217 28.50 -2.51 28.44
CA GLU A 217 27.95 -1.18 28.62
C GLU A 217 26.47 -1.21 28.20
N TYR A 218 25.59 -0.74 29.07
CA TYR A 218 24.16 -0.67 28.83
C TYR A 218 23.75 0.79 28.71
N ARG A 219 23.13 1.17 27.60
CA ARG A 219 22.68 2.54 27.36
C ARG A 219 21.18 2.56 27.07
N PRO A 220 20.38 3.37 27.79
CA PRO A 220 18.98 3.57 27.45
C PRO A 220 18.89 4.39 26.15
N VAL A 221 18.05 3.95 25.22
CA VAL A 221 17.70 4.70 24.02
C VAL A 221 16.26 5.15 24.17
N LEU A 222 16.07 6.46 24.31
CA LEU A 222 14.75 7.09 24.35
C LEU A 222 14.25 7.19 22.89
N VAL A 223 13.11 6.54 22.61
CA VAL A 223 12.43 6.58 21.30
C VAL A 223 11.12 7.34 21.48
#